data_0e40c976e0c3bf8982919f9748369f68
#
_entry.id   0e40c976e0c3bf8982919f9748369f68
#
_cell.length_a   1.000
_cell.length_b   1.000
_cell.length_c   1.000
_cell.angle_alpha   90.00
_cell.angle_beta   90.00
_cell.angle_gamma   90.00
#
_symmetry.space_group_name_H-M   'P 1'
#
loop_
_entity.id
_entity.type
_entity.pdbx_description
1 polymer ?
#
loop_
_entity_poly.entity_id
_entity_poly.type
_entity_poly.pdbx_seq_one_letter_code
_entity_poly.pdbx_strand_id
1 'polypeptide(L)'
;MPKEQFLIAMRFLASSVSVISAKNSSGSLFAMTASSVTSLTMDPPSILVCVNNGATIHDALTKGENLCINILQKNQQEISNICSSKELESQRFQNDFWDVSDTPFIKDAQANIFCKVDETFAYHTHKIVIGSVTHSQSADTFNTLMYADGGYLD
;
A
#
# COMPACT_ATOMS: atom_id res chain seq x y z
N MET A 1 11.60 -19.95 19.74
CA MET A 1 11.85 -18.51 19.95
C MET A 1 10.58 -17.72 19.65
N PRO A 2 10.27 -16.69 20.44
CA PRO A 2 9.03 -15.92 20.24
C PRO A 2 8.87 -15.35 18.82
N LYS A 3 9.96 -14.91 18.19
CA LYS A 3 9.93 -14.35 16.83
C LYS A 3 9.46 -15.36 15.80
N GLU A 4 9.96 -16.59 15.86
CA GLU A 4 9.62 -17.66 14.92
C GLU A 4 8.15 -18.06 15.05
N GLN A 5 7.69 -18.22 16.27
CA GLN A 5 6.29 -18.56 16.55
C GLN A 5 5.35 -17.44 16.12
N PHE A 6 5.77 -16.19 16.30
CA PHE A 6 5.01 -15.03 15.86
C PHE A 6 4.88 -15.01 14.32
N LEU A 7 5.98 -15.26 13.60
CA LEU A 7 5.94 -15.32 12.13
C LEU A 7 4.98 -16.39 11.62
N ILE A 8 4.99 -17.56 12.26
CA ILE A 8 4.06 -18.65 11.91
C ILE A 8 2.61 -18.20 12.15
N ALA A 9 2.33 -17.59 13.30
CA ALA A 9 0.99 -17.09 13.62
C ALA A 9 0.52 -16.03 12.61
N MET A 10 1.41 -15.13 12.21
CA MET A 10 1.07 -14.07 11.25
C MET A 10 0.74 -14.62 9.86
N ARG A 11 1.23 -15.79 9.49
CA ARG A 11 0.87 -16.44 8.22
C ARG A 11 -0.63 -16.76 8.14
N PHE A 12 -1.29 -16.94 9.27
CA PHE A 12 -2.72 -17.24 9.32
C PHE A 12 -3.61 -15.99 9.29
N LEU A 13 -3.02 -14.81 9.37
CA LEU A 13 -3.76 -13.55 9.23
C LEU A 13 -3.94 -13.24 7.74
N ALA A 14 -5.10 -13.63 7.20
CA ALA A 14 -5.43 -13.33 5.81
C ALA A 14 -5.70 -11.84 5.65
N SER A 15 -5.20 -11.26 4.56
CA SER A 15 -5.40 -9.84 4.29
C SER A 15 -5.51 -9.58 2.79
N SER A 16 -6.15 -8.47 2.45
CA SER A 16 -6.09 -7.93 1.09
C SER A 16 -4.67 -7.48 0.78
N VAL A 17 -4.30 -7.52 -0.50
CA VAL A 17 -3.01 -7.04 -0.98
C VAL A 17 -3.21 -5.65 -1.55
N SER A 18 -2.41 -4.70 -1.06
CA SER A 18 -2.45 -3.32 -1.51
C SER A 18 -1.07 -2.87 -1.98
N VAL A 19 -1.06 -1.85 -2.85
CA VAL A 19 0.15 -1.11 -3.21
C VAL A 19 -0.05 0.33 -2.76
N ILE A 20 0.91 0.81 -1.97
CA ILE A 20 0.94 2.21 -1.54
C ILE A 20 1.74 2.99 -2.56
N SER A 21 1.23 4.09 -3.05
CA SER A 21 1.90 4.91 -4.06
C SER A 21 1.92 6.37 -3.69
N ALA A 22 2.99 7.06 -4.08
CA ALA A 22 3.18 8.47 -3.80
C ALA A 22 4.12 9.10 -4.83
N LYS A 23 4.05 10.44 -4.91
CA LYS A 23 4.94 11.26 -5.72
C LYS A 23 5.49 12.35 -4.80
N ASN A 24 6.81 12.53 -4.77
CA ASN A 24 7.40 13.59 -3.97
C ASN A 24 7.38 14.93 -4.71
N SER A 25 7.85 15.99 -4.04
CA SER A 25 7.89 17.36 -4.59
C SER A 25 8.79 17.49 -5.84
N SER A 26 9.76 16.58 -6.00
CA SER A 26 10.63 16.55 -7.18
C SER A 26 10.02 15.77 -8.35
N GLY A 27 8.83 15.20 -8.18
CA GLY A 27 8.16 14.40 -9.20
C GLY A 27 8.59 12.94 -9.24
N SER A 28 9.42 12.49 -8.30
CA SER A 28 9.82 11.07 -8.21
C SER A 28 8.65 10.24 -7.72
N LEU A 29 8.49 9.05 -8.33
CA LEU A 29 7.40 8.12 -8.08
C LEU A 29 7.84 7.00 -7.18
N PHE A 30 6.98 6.63 -6.23
CA PHE A 30 7.24 5.57 -5.26
C PHE A 30 6.04 4.64 -5.15
N ALA A 31 6.32 3.34 -5.00
CA ALA A 31 5.30 2.33 -4.76
C ALA A 31 5.87 1.19 -3.91
N MET A 32 5.05 0.63 -3.04
CA MET A 32 5.40 -0.59 -2.30
C MET A 32 4.15 -1.42 -2.05
N THR A 33 4.29 -2.73 -2.11
CA THR A 33 3.23 -3.66 -1.72
C THR A 33 3.13 -3.71 -0.20
N ALA A 34 1.92 -3.68 0.32
CA ALA A 34 1.64 -3.74 1.75
C ALA A 34 0.37 -4.55 2.02
N SER A 35 0.39 -5.28 3.12
CA SER A 35 -0.80 -5.94 3.68
C SER A 35 -1.23 -5.34 5.02
N SER A 36 -0.46 -4.40 5.55
CA SER A 36 -0.68 -3.75 6.85
C SER A 36 -1.58 -2.52 6.75
N VAL A 37 -2.67 -2.63 6.00
CA VAL A 37 -3.64 -1.56 5.78
C VAL A 37 -4.88 -1.84 6.62
N THR A 38 -5.31 -0.87 7.42
CA THR A 38 -6.56 -0.99 8.17
C THR A 38 -7.28 0.35 8.28
N SER A 39 -8.61 0.30 8.23
CA SER A 39 -9.42 1.47 8.52
C SER A 39 -9.25 1.86 9.99
N LEU A 40 -9.22 3.16 10.25
CA LEU A 40 -9.01 3.68 11.62
C LEU A 40 -10.30 4.27 12.19
N THR A 41 -10.89 5.23 11.48
CA THR A 41 -12.14 5.86 11.90
C THR A 41 -12.90 6.34 10.67
N MET A 42 -14.21 6.50 10.83
CA MET A 42 -15.07 7.05 9.78
C MET A 42 -15.39 8.52 9.99
N ASP A 43 -15.00 9.10 11.12
CA ASP A 43 -15.28 10.51 11.43
C ASP A 43 -14.05 11.19 12.03
N PRO A 44 -13.20 11.81 11.19
CA PRO A 44 -13.22 11.83 9.72
C PRO A 44 -12.73 10.49 9.12
N PRO A 45 -13.06 10.19 7.86
CA PRO A 45 -12.58 8.96 7.23
C PRO A 45 -11.05 8.90 7.22
N SER A 46 -10.50 7.87 7.86
CA SER A 46 -9.06 7.74 8.05
C SER A 46 -8.64 6.28 7.97
N ILE A 47 -7.41 6.07 7.51
CA ILE A 47 -6.83 4.75 7.30
C ILE A 47 -5.38 4.77 7.79
N LEU A 48 -4.86 3.64 8.23
CA LEU A 48 -3.46 3.55 8.61
C LEU A 48 -2.75 2.45 7.84
N VAL A 49 -1.44 2.64 7.67
CA VAL A 49 -0.54 1.67 7.07
C VAL A 49 0.80 1.72 7.79
N CYS A 50 1.45 0.56 7.91
CA CYS A 50 2.78 0.46 8.50
C CYS A 50 3.82 0.40 7.38
N VAL A 51 4.85 1.22 7.46
CA VAL A 51 5.88 1.36 6.42
C VAL A 51 7.24 1.08 7.03
N ASN A 52 7.98 0.15 6.42
CA ASN A 52 9.35 -0.17 6.84
C ASN A 52 10.26 1.03 6.59
N ASN A 53 11.15 1.33 7.55
CA ASN A 53 12.12 2.42 7.42
C ASN A 53 13.08 2.23 6.24
N GLY A 54 13.30 0.99 5.80
CA GLY A 54 14.12 0.69 4.62
C GLY A 54 13.41 0.81 3.29
N ALA A 55 12.11 1.06 3.26
CA ALA A 55 11.36 1.25 2.01
C ALA A 55 11.65 2.64 1.43
N THR A 56 11.85 2.72 0.11
CA THR A 56 12.16 4.01 -0.55
C THR A 56 11.04 5.04 -0.41
N ILE A 57 9.79 4.57 -0.34
CA ILE A 57 8.63 5.45 -0.16
C ILE A 57 8.57 6.10 1.23
N HIS A 58 9.30 5.56 2.21
CA HIS A 58 9.25 6.02 3.61
C HIS A 58 9.41 7.52 3.73
N ASP A 59 10.41 8.11 3.06
CA ASP A 59 10.70 9.53 3.18
C ASP A 59 9.72 10.42 2.41
N ALA A 60 8.98 9.84 1.47
CA ALA A 60 7.93 10.56 0.73
C ALA A 60 6.62 10.65 1.51
N LEU A 61 6.45 9.84 2.57
CA LEU A 61 5.22 9.79 3.36
C LEU A 61 5.37 10.60 4.65
N THR A 62 5.47 11.92 4.50
CA THR A 62 5.53 12.88 5.60
C THR A 62 4.25 13.69 5.68
N LYS A 63 4.00 14.30 6.84
CA LYS A 63 2.77 15.06 7.10
C LYS A 63 2.50 16.09 6.01
N GLY A 64 1.28 16.07 5.48
CA GLY A 64 0.82 16.96 4.44
C GLY A 64 0.98 16.41 3.02
N GLU A 65 1.78 15.38 2.82
CA GLU A 65 1.99 14.75 1.52
C GLU A 65 0.81 13.85 1.14
N ASN A 66 0.63 13.63 -0.17
CA ASN A 66 -0.44 12.80 -0.70
C ASN A 66 0.04 11.37 -0.94
N LEU A 67 -0.86 10.42 -0.79
CA LEU A 67 -0.64 9.02 -1.15
C LEU A 67 -1.92 8.40 -1.66
N CYS A 68 -1.77 7.25 -2.33
CA CYS A 68 -2.90 6.42 -2.70
C CYS A 68 -2.68 5.00 -2.18
N ILE A 69 -3.70 4.41 -1.61
CA ILE A 69 -3.72 2.99 -1.25
C ILE A 69 -4.53 2.29 -2.32
N ASN A 70 -3.85 1.44 -3.10
CA ASN A 70 -4.45 0.71 -4.21
C ASN A 70 -4.72 -0.72 -3.77
N ILE A 71 -5.96 -1.08 -3.52
CA ILE A 71 -6.37 -2.45 -3.22
C ILE A 71 -6.42 -3.21 -4.54
N LEU A 72 -5.66 -4.29 -4.67
CA LEU A 72 -5.48 -4.99 -5.94
C LEU A 72 -6.61 -5.98 -6.22
N GLN A 73 -6.86 -6.21 -7.51
CA GLN A 73 -7.70 -7.29 -7.98
C GLN A 73 -6.89 -8.59 -8.17
N LYS A 74 -7.56 -9.73 -8.23
CA LYS A 74 -6.93 -11.06 -8.37
C LYS A 74 -6.04 -11.17 -9.60
N ASN A 75 -6.35 -10.47 -10.69
CA ASN A 75 -5.56 -10.46 -11.92
C ASN A 75 -4.36 -9.51 -11.86
N GLN A 76 -4.07 -8.92 -10.70
CA GLN A 76 -2.99 -7.94 -10.53
C GLN A 76 -1.84 -8.45 -9.66
N GLN A 77 -1.64 -9.78 -9.58
CA GLN A 77 -0.52 -10.37 -8.84
C GLN A 77 0.83 -9.89 -9.35
N GLU A 78 0.96 -9.68 -10.65
CA GLU A 78 2.20 -9.18 -11.27
C GLU A 78 2.59 -7.82 -10.66
N ILE A 79 1.64 -6.93 -10.50
CA ILE A 79 1.87 -5.61 -9.89
C ILE A 79 2.37 -5.76 -8.46
N SER A 80 1.73 -6.64 -7.69
CA SER A 80 2.13 -6.94 -6.31
C SER A 80 3.56 -7.44 -6.23
N ASN A 81 3.95 -8.35 -7.13
CA ASN A 81 5.28 -8.92 -7.15
C ASN A 81 6.35 -7.89 -7.51
N ILE A 82 6.07 -7.04 -8.50
CA ILE A 82 6.99 -5.97 -8.91
C ILE A 82 7.18 -4.96 -7.76
N CYS A 83 6.11 -4.58 -7.09
CA CYS A 83 6.15 -3.57 -6.03
C CYS A 83 6.66 -4.10 -4.68
N SER A 84 6.87 -5.41 -4.54
CA SER A 84 7.43 -6.02 -3.33
C SER A 84 8.89 -6.43 -3.46
N SER A 85 9.43 -6.50 -4.68
CA SER A 85 10.80 -6.93 -4.93
C SER A 85 11.74 -5.74 -5.06
N LYS A 86 12.80 -5.70 -4.26
CA LYS A 86 13.86 -4.69 -4.38
C LYS A 86 14.55 -4.75 -5.73
N GLU A 87 14.74 -5.95 -6.26
CA GLU A 87 15.41 -6.17 -7.55
C GLU A 87 14.61 -5.58 -8.71
N LEU A 88 13.30 -5.46 -8.57
CA LEU A 88 12.41 -4.94 -9.59
C LEU A 88 11.98 -3.49 -9.34
N GLU A 89 12.61 -2.82 -8.39
CA GLU A 89 12.20 -1.46 -7.99
C GLU A 89 12.20 -0.47 -9.15
N SER A 90 13.22 -0.53 -10.01
CA SER A 90 13.31 0.36 -11.18
C SER A 90 12.20 0.11 -12.21
N GLN A 91 11.50 -1.02 -12.12
CA GLN A 91 10.46 -1.42 -13.07
C GLN A 91 9.05 -1.10 -12.58
N ARG A 92 8.90 -0.60 -11.35
CA ARG A 92 7.56 -0.42 -10.73
C ARG A 92 6.65 0.50 -11.53
N PHE A 93 7.22 1.50 -12.23
CA PHE A 93 6.46 2.45 -13.04
C PHE A 93 6.77 2.35 -14.54
N GLN A 94 7.55 1.36 -14.96
CA GLN A 94 7.88 1.12 -16.37
C GLN A 94 6.88 0.16 -17.03
N ASN A 95 5.61 0.51 -16.96
CA ASN A 95 4.49 -0.27 -17.48
C ASN A 95 3.29 0.67 -17.65
N ASP A 96 2.17 0.16 -18.13
CA ASP A 96 0.96 0.93 -18.37
C ASP A 96 -0.11 0.74 -17.28
N PHE A 97 0.26 0.18 -16.13
CA PHE A 97 -0.67 -0.04 -15.01
C PHE A 97 -1.08 1.26 -14.30
N TRP A 98 -0.28 2.31 -14.44
CA TRP A 98 -0.37 3.50 -13.61
C TRP A 98 -0.99 4.70 -14.33
N ASP A 99 -1.77 5.48 -13.60
CA ASP A 99 -2.05 6.88 -13.91
C ASP A 99 -1.14 7.72 -13.00
N VAL A 100 -0.27 8.53 -13.59
CA VAL A 100 0.74 9.31 -12.87
C VAL A 100 0.54 10.82 -13.04
N SER A 101 -0.63 11.23 -13.50
CA SER A 101 -0.93 12.64 -13.77
C SER A 101 -0.89 13.50 -12.51
N ASP A 102 -1.26 12.93 -11.37
CA ASP A 102 -1.20 13.58 -10.05
C ASP A 102 -0.67 12.54 -9.06
N THR A 103 -1.30 12.31 -7.90
CA THR A 103 -0.92 11.19 -7.04
C THR A 103 -1.02 9.90 -7.85
N PRO A 104 0.07 9.13 -7.98
CA PRO A 104 0.02 7.93 -8.82
C PRO A 104 -0.96 6.90 -8.26
N PHE A 105 -1.74 6.30 -9.15
CA PHE A 105 -2.64 5.22 -8.76
C PHE A 105 -2.70 4.14 -9.83
N ILE A 106 -3.03 2.92 -9.41
CA ILE A 106 -3.14 1.76 -10.30
C ILE A 106 -4.53 1.77 -10.94
N LYS A 107 -4.55 1.77 -12.27
CA LYS A 107 -5.78 1.68 -13.06
C LYS A 107 -6.41 0.30 -12.85
N ASP A 108 -7.74 0.24 -12.89
CA ASP A 108 -8.52 -1.00 -12.77
C ASP A 108 -8.27 -1.77 -11.46
N ALA A 109 -7.84 -1.09 -10.40
CA ALA A 109 -7.72 -1.69 -9.07
C ALA A 109 -9.09 -2.04 -8.50
N GLN A 110 -9.11 -2.89 -7.47
CA GLN A 110 -10.35 -3.14 -6.72
C GLN A 110 -10.86 -1.86 -6.09
N ALA A 111 -9.95 -1.07 -5.51
CA ALA A 111 -10.25 0.27 -4.98
C ALA A 111 -8.98 1.11 -4.93
N ASN A 112 -9.15 2.41 -5.09
CA ASN A 112 -8.10 3.40 -4.88
C ASN A 112 -8.60 4.35 -3.78
N ILE A 113 -7.83 4.45 -2.70
CA ILE A 113 -8.15 5.31 -1.55
C ILE A 113 -7.10 6.41 -1.51
N PHE A 114 -7.49 7.62 -1.87
CA PHE A 114 -6.60 8.78 -1.91
C PHE A 114 -6.61 9.47 -0.55
N CYS A 115 -5.41 9.71 -0.02
CA CYS A 115 -5.22 10.25 1.31
C CYS A 115 -4.21 11.38 1.33
N LYS A 116 -4.31 12.20 2.36
CA LYS A 116 -3.26 13.10 2.79
C LYS A 116 -2.70 12.56 4.10
N VAL A 117 -1.37 12.51 4.22
CA VAL A 117 -0.74 12.09 5.47
C VAL A 117 -1.08 13.10 6.56
N ASP A 118 -1.80 12.64 7.59
CA ASP A 118 -2.21 13.47 8.72
C ASP A 118 -1.21 13.40 9.86
N GLU A 119 -0.79 12.19 10.23
CA GLU A 119 0.20 11.95 11.28
C GLU A 119 1.06 10.75 10.94
N THR A 120 2.28 10.74 11.48
CA THR A 120 3.18 9.58 11.43
C THR A 120 3.74 9.30 12.81
N PHE A 121 3.94 8.03 13.14
CA PHE A 121 4.49 7.59 14.42
C PHE A 121 5.61 6.58 14.15
N ALA A 122 6.84 6.94 14.52
CA ALA A 122 7.97 6.04 14.40
C ALA A 122 7.92 4.98 15.51
N TYR A 123 8.12 3.73 15.13
CA TYR A 123 8.21 2.62 16.07
C TYR A 123 9.24 1.61 15.58
N HIS A 124 10.44 1.64 16.16
CA HIS A 124 11.57 0.75 15.82
C HIS A 124 11.85 0.71 14.30
N THR A 125 11.64 -0.41 13.65
CA THR A 125 11.95 -0.62 12.22
C THR A 125 10.90 -0.07 11.27
N HIS A 126 9.78 0.43 11.79
CA HIS A 126 8.65 0.88 10.99
C HIS A 126 8.15 2.24 11.45
N LYS A 127 7.30 2.84 10.63
CA LYS A 127 6.44 3.94 11.07
C LYS A 127 4.99 3.64 10.71
N ILE A 128 4.08 4.11 11.53
CA ILE A 128 2.65 4.11 11.27
C ILE A 128 2.33 5.41 10.54
N VAL A 129 1.71 5.30 9.37
CA VAL A 129 1.23 6.46 8.61
C VAL A 129 -0.28 6.50 8.71
N ILE A 130 -0.81 7.59 9.21
CA ILE A 130 -2.26 7.83 9.26
C ILE A 130 -2.61 8.76 8.13
N GLY A 131 -3.49 8.31 7.24
CA GLY A 131 -3.99 9.07 6.11
C GLY A 131 -5.42 9.51 6.33
N SER A 132 -5.66 10.80 6.15
CA SER A 132 -7.01 11.33 6.09
C SER A 132 -7.51 11.15 4.65
N VAL A 133 -8.62 10.46 4.48
CA VAL A 133 -9.14 10.11 3.15
C VAL A 133 -9.76 11.35 2.49
N THR A 134 -9.25 11.70 1.30
CA THR A 134 -9.76 12.82 0.51
C THR A 134 -10.84 12.38 -0.46
N HIS A 135 -10.67 11.24 -1.10
CA HIS A 135 -11.68 10.60 -1.93
C HIS A 135 -11.29 9.16 -2.20
N SER A 136 -12.21 8.37 -2.71
CA SER A 136 -11.94 6.99 -3.10
C SER A 136 -12.83 6.59 -4.27
N GLN A 137 -12.38 5.58 -5.01
CA GLN A 137 -13.15 4.95 -6.08
C GLN A 137 -12.95 3.44 -5.99
N SER A 138 -13.91 2.68 -6.47
CA SER A 138 -13.85 1.23 -6.40
C SER A 138 -14.57 0.58 -7.58
N ALA A 139 -14.16 -0.65 -7.90
CA ALA A 139 -14.87 -1.49 -8.86
C ALA A 139 -16.22 -1.92 -8.32
N ASP A 140 -17.13 -2.27 -9.21
CA ASP A 140 -18.51 -2.61 -8.84
C ASP A 140 -18.64 -3.99 -8.19
N THR A 141 -17.72 -4.91 -8.52
CA THR A 141 -17.80 -6.31 -8.10
C THR A 141 -16.58 -6.69 -7.27
N PHE A 142 -16.78 -7.39 -6.18
CA PHE A 142 -15.70 -7.88 -5.31
C PHE A 142 -14.83 -8.90 -6.05
N ASN A 143 -13.56 -8.56 -6.21
CA ASN A 143 -12.55 -9.43 -6.82
C ASN A 143 -11.18 -9.16 -6.21
N THR A 144 -11.14 -8.91 -4.91
CA THR A 144 -9.93 -8.49 -4.20
C THR A 144 -8.88 -9.60 -4.16
N LEU A 145 -7.63 -9.24 -4.45
CA LEU A 145 -6.48 -10.12 -4.27
C LEU A 145 -6.20 -10.28 -2.77
N MET A 146 -6.18 -11.53 -2.31
CA MET A 146 -5.98 -11.90 -0.91
C MET A 146 -4.69 -12.70 -0.75
N TYR A 147 -4.08 -12.60 0.41
CA TYR A 147 -2.84 -13.28 0.76
C TYR A 147 -2.94 -13.87 2.17
N ALA A 148 -2.55 -15.13 2.32
CA ALA A 148 -2.45 -15.81 3.60
C ALA A 148 -1.54 -17.03 3.45
N ASP A 149 -0.98 -17.48 4.56
CA ASP A 149 -0.14 -18.68 4.63
C ASP A 149 0.99 -18.71 3.59
N GLY A 150 1.59 -17.55 3.33
CA GLY A 150 2.74 -17.42 2.43
C GLY A 150 2.39 -17.43 0.95
N GLY A 151 1.13 -17.24 0.56
CA GLY A 151 0.72 -17.25 -0.83
C GLY A 151 -0.55 -16.45 -1.13
N TYR A 152 -0.78 -16.22 -2.41
CA TYR A 152 -2.02 -15.60 -2.85
C TYR A 152 -3.16 -16.62 -2.80
N LEU A 153 -4.33 -16.14 -2.45
CA LEU A 153 -5.55 -16.95 -2.41
C LEU A 153 -6.34 -16.81 -3.72
N ASP A 154 -6.97 -17.91 -4.12
CA ASP A 154 -7.82 -17.95 -5.32
C ASP A 154 -9.20 -17.28 -5.09
#